data_e691e580b6214c2584523a209e9b10f2
#
_entry.id   e691e580b6214c2584523a209e9b10f2
#
_cell.length_a   1.000
_cell.length_b   1.000
_cell.length_c   1.000
_cell.angle_alpha   90.00
_cell.angle_beta   90.00
_cell.angle_gamma   90.00
#
_symmetry.space_group_name_H-M   'P 1'
#
loop_
_entity.id
_entity.type
_entity.pdbx_description
1 polymer ?
#
loop_
_entity_poly.entity_id
_entity_poly.type
_entity_poly.pdbx_seq_one_letter_code
_entity_poly.pdbx_strand_id
1 'polypeptide(L)'
;MFAYRIPVLAVLNQKGGVGKTTVSSVLAEYAAIALGLRVLVVDLDMQCNSSDYWVGMEPAPSATGGQLPPRHPDYDGDPDMEERSSIADTFFGKAALPYPTYIDPANGFKGRVEVLLGHPERLERINTEFDNASGRIDSEVIQRIGNVLHQEAIVEDYDLVILDTGPSRNPVFRAALRAATHTVIPFEPEEKSLQGINAMLQAITSENF
;
A
#
# COMPACT_ATOMS: atom_id res chain seq x y z
N MET A 1 3.61 20.36 -0.68
CA MET A 1 4.69 19.36 -0.80
C MET A 1 5.02 18.92 0.61
N PHE A 2 4.73 17.69 0.97
CA PHE A 2 4.98 17.18 2.31
C PHE A 2 6.49 16.93 2.44
N ALA A 3 7.12 17.47 3.48
CA ALA A 3 8.48 17.08 3.84
C ALA A 3 8.39 15.78 4.65
N TYR A 4 8.47 14.63 3.97
CA TYR A 4 8.50 13.35 4.67
C TYR A 4 9.77 13.25 5.50
N ARG A 5 9.61 12.86 6.76
CA ARG A 5 10.74 12.53 7.63
C ARG A 5 11.32 11.16 7.32
N ILE A 6 10.53 10.28 6.68
CA ILE A 6 10.92 8.93 6.27
C ILE A 6 10.77 8.75 4.76
N PRO A 7 11.61 7.94 4.10
CA PRO A 7 11.44 7.57 2.69
C PRO A 7 10.14 6.78 2.48
N VAL A 8 9.38 7.18 1.45
CA VAL A 8 8.19 6.47 0.98
C VAL A 8 8.43 6.04 -0.46
N LEU A 9 8.55 4.74 -0.68
CA LEU A 9 8.85 4.13 -1.97
C LEU A 9 7.58 3.51 -2.57
N ALA A 10 7.08 4.06 -3.67
CA ALA A 10 5.96 3.45 -4.39
C ALA A 10 6.45 2.57 -5.53
N VAL A 11 5.98 1.32 -5.58
CA VAL A 11 6.24 0.39 -6.67
C VAL A 11 5.07 0.44 -7.64
N LEU A 12 5.28 1.02 -8.81
CA LEU A 12 4.24 1.46 -9.74
C LEU A 12 4.45 0.86 -11.13
N ASN A 13 3.43 0.28 -11.72
CA ASN A 13 3.32 0.03 -13.17
C ASN A 13 1.86 -0.29 -13.53
N GLN A 14 1.39 0.21 -14.67
CA GLN A 14 0.05 -0.08 -15.19
C GLN A 14 -0.08 -1.47 -15.82
N LYS A 15 1.03 -2.11 -16.18
CA LYS A 15 1.02 -3.49 -16.68
C LYS A 15 0.89 -4.46 -15.50
N GLY A 16 -0.06 -5.39 -15.58
CA GLY A 16 -0.16 -6.52 -14.65
C GLY A 16 0.97 -7.51 -14.87
N GLY A 17 1.35 -8.26 -13.84
CA GLY A 17 2.32 -9.37 -13.96
C GLY A 17 3.79 -8.98 -14.07
N VAL A 18 4.15 -7.68 -13.99
CA VAL A 18 5.55 -7.22 -14.10
C VAL A 18 6.35 -7.36 -12.79
N GLY A 19 5.81 -8.03 -11.77
CA GLY A 19 6.52 -8.31 -10.53
C GLY A 19 6.48 -7.17 -9.50
N LYS A 20 5.50 -6.28 -9.50
CA LYS A 20 5.39 -5.19 -8.50
C LYS A 20 5.45 -5.73 -7.07
N THR A 21 4.52 -6.61 -6.71
CA THR A 21 4.46 -7.22 -5.38
C THR A 21 5.75 -7.98 -5.03
N THR A 22 6.34 -8.71 -6.00
CA THR A 22 7.63 -9.38 -5.79
C THR A 22 8.74 -8.39 -5.46
N VAL A 23 8.83 -7.29 -6.20
CA VAL A 23 9.84 -6.24 -5.96
C VAL A 23 9.59 -5.57 -4.61
N SER A 24 8.33 -5.24 -4.27
CA SER A 24 7.96 -4.67 -2.97
C SER A 24 8.40 -5.58 -1.82
N SER A 25 8.09 -6.88 -1.91
CA SER A 25 8.42 -7.85 -0.86
C SER A 25 9.92 -8.05 -0.72
N VAL A 26 10.65 -8.25 -1.83
CA VAL A 26 12.12 -8.44 -1.80
C VAL A 26 12.84 -7.20 -1.24
N LEU A 27 12.38 -5.99 -1.58
CA LEU A 27 12.96 -4.77 -1.03
C LEU A 27 12.70 -4.64 0.48
N ALA A 28 11.48 -4.98 0.94
CA ALA A 28 11.15 -4.97 2.36
C ALA A 28 11.98 -5.98 3.15
N GLU A 29 12.08 -7.21 2.65
CA GLU A 29 12.92 -8.27 3.25
C GLU A 29 14.38 -7.84 3.34
N TYR A 30 14.95 -7.37 2.23
CA TYR A 30 16.34 -6.92 2.21
C TYR A 30 16.59 -5.77 3.20
N ALA A 31 15.70 -4.78 3.21
CA ALA A 31 15.82 -3.64 4.11
C ALA A 31 15.77 -4.07 5.59
N ALA A 32 14.86 -4.96 5.95
CA ALA A 32 14.75 -5.43 7.33
C ALA A 32 15.85 -6.41 7.71
N ILE A 33 16.14 -7.42 6.87
CA ILE A 33 17.07 -8.50 7.21
C ILE A 33 18.53 -8.06 7.11
N ALA A 34 18.90 -7.42 5.99
CA ALA A 34 20.28 -7.04 5.71
C ALA A 34 20.68 -5.72 6.35
N LEU A 35 19.79 -4.70 6.27
CA LEU A 35 20.06 -3.36 6.76
C LEU A 35 19.56 -3.10 8.18
N GLY A 36 18.68 -3.96 8.72
CA GLY A 36 18.13 -3.82 10.06
C GLY A 36 17.09 -2.72 10.19
N LEU A 37 16.44 -2.34 9.10
CA LEU A 37 15.44 -1.27 9.09
C LEU A 37 14.06 -1.78 9.59
N ARG A 38 13.30 -0.85 10.15
CA ARG A 38 11.88 -1.03 10.47
C ARG A 38 11.08 -0.61 9.24
N VAL A 39 10.44 -1.57 8.59
CA VAL A 39 9.78 -1.37 7.30
C VAL A 39 8.27 -1.51 7.44
N LEU A 40 7.52 -0.53 6.93
CA LEU A 40 6.09 -0.62 6.75
C LEU A 40 5.77 -0.89 5.28
N VAL A 41 5.14 -2.01 5.01
CA VAL A 41 4.56 -2.31 3.68
C VAL A 41 3.08 -1.90 3.70
N VAL A 42 2.60 -1.26 2.64
CA VAL A 42 1.20 -0.85 2.49
C VAL A 42 0.66 -1.46 1.20
N ASP A 43 -0.31 -2.35 1.33
CA ASP A 43 -0.93 -3.01 0.18
C ASP A 43 -2.12 -2.19 -0.35
N LEU A 44 -1.95 -1.61 -1.52
CA LEU A 44 -2.91 -0.76 -2.20
C LEU A 44 -3.48 -1.41 -3.48
N ASP A 45 -3.18 -2.70 -3.71
CA ASP A 45 -3.77 -3.47 -4.79
C ASP A 45 -5.06 -4.15 -4.33
N MET A 46 -6.14 -4.02 -5.09
CA MET A 46 -7.41 -4.73 -4.83
C MET A 46 -7.26 -6.26 -4.87
N GLN A 47 -6.21 -6.78 -5.49
CA GLN A 47 -5.89 -8.22 -5.47
C GLN A 47 -5.29 -8.68 -4.14
N CYS A 48 -4.80 -7.75 -3.30
CA CYS A 48 -4.22 -8.00 -1.97
C CYS A 48 -3.15 -9.11 -1.95
N ASN A 49 -2.37 -9.22 -3.03
CA ASN A 49 -1.32 -10.24 -3.13
C ASN A 49 -0.19 -10.01 -2.12
N SER A 50 0.11 -8.75 -1.79
CA SER A 50 1.10 -8.41 -0.77
C SER A 50 0.59 -8.80 0.63
N SER A 51 -0.67 -8.54 0.91
CA SER A 51 -1.34 -8.94 2.15
C SER A 51 -1.30 -10.45 2.36
N ASP A 52 -1.65 -11.19 1.31
CA ASP A 52 -1.63 -12.67 1.35
C ASP A 52 -0.22 -13.24 1.54
N TYR A 53 0.77 -12.63 0.88
CA TYR A 53 2.18 -13.03 1.02
C TYR A 53 2.70 -12.87 2.45
N TRP A 54 2.41 -11.73 3.10
CA TRP A 54 3.02 -11.39 4.39
C TRP A 54 2.30 -11.99 5.60
N VAL A 55 0.98 -12.05 5.57
CA VAL A 55 0.16 -12.40 6.75
C VAL A 55 -0.77 -13.58 6.44
N GLY A 56 -1.15 -13.73 5.18
CA GLY A 56 -2.19 -14.64 4.75
C GLY A 56 -3.57 -13.99 4.83
N MET A 57 -4.38 -14.24 3.80
CA MET A 57 -5.75 -13.76 3.73
C MET A 57 -6.74 -14.89 4.03
N GLU A 58 -7.84 -14.57 4.70
CA GLU A 58 -8.90 -15.55 4.99
C GLU A 58 -9.96 -15.58 3.90
N PRO A 59 -10.57 -16.74 3.60
CA PRO A 59 -11.70 -16.80 2.69
C PRO A 59 -12.87 -15.93 3.20
N ALA A 60 -13.45 -15.11 2.33
CA ALA A 60 -14.66 -14.38 2.67
C ALA A 60 -15.86 -15.35 2.83
N PRO A 61 -16.76 -15.13 3.79
CA PRO A 61 -17.92 -15.99 4.02
C PRO A 61 -19.03 -15.80 2.98
N SER A 62 -18.71 -15.36 1.77
CA SER A 62 -19.65 -15.09 0.70
C SER A 62 -19.69 -16.22 -0.33
N ALA A 63 -20.86 -16.46 -0.94
CA ALA A 63 -21.03 -17.45 -2.01
C ALA A 63 -20.28 -17.11 -3.31
N THR A 64 -19.81 -15.87 -3.44
CA THR A 64 -19.06 -15.38 -4.62
C THR A 64 -17.55 -15.60 -4.53
N GLY A 65 -17.06 -16.14 -3.40
CA GLY A 65 -15.64 -16.21 -3.11
C GLY A 65 -15.09 -14.82 -2.81
N GLY A 66 -13.82 -14.77 -2.43
CA GLY A 66 -13.12 -13.55 -2.08
C GLY A 66 -12.21 -13.79 -0.89
N GLN A 67 -11.45 -12.75 -0.53
CA GLN A 67 -10.51 -12.80 0.58
C GLN A 67 -10.75 -11.60 1.51
N LEU A 68 -10.46 -11.80 2.78
CA LEU A 68 -10.54 -10.78 3.82
C LEU A 68 -9.25 -10.77 4.62
N PRO A 69 -8.81 -9.62 5.16
CA PRO A 69 -7.79 -9.59 6.19
C PRO A 69 -8.17 -10.51 7.35
N PRO A 70 -7.22 -11.19 8.01
CA PRO A 70 -7.50 -11.90 9.25
C PRO A 70 -7.90 -10.91 10.34
N ARG A 71 -8.44 -11.41 11.47
CA ARG A 71 -8.64 -10.58 12.64
C ARG A 71 -7.30 -10.03 13.12
N HIS A 72 -7.24 -8.71 13.42
CA HIS A 72 -6.01 -8.12 13.94
C HIS A 72 -5.70 -8.66 15.33
N PRO A 73 -4.44 -9.06 15.62
CA PRO A 73 -4.07 -9.66 16.90
C PRO A 73 -4.33 -8.72 18.09
N ASP A 74 -4.14 -7.42 17.91
CA ASP A 74 -4.31 -6.40 18.96
C ASP A 74 -5.69 -5.74 18.96
N TYR A 75 -6.67 -6.28 18.20
CA TYR A 75 -8.01 -5.74 18.22
C TYR A 75 -8.70 -6.03 19.57
N ASP A 76 -9.01 -4.97 20.31
CA ASP A 76 -9.59 -5.00 21.66
C ASP A 76 -11.07 -4.62 21.71
N GLY A 77 -11.69 -4.30 20.57
CA GLY A 77 -13.08 -3.87 20.47
C GLY A 77 -13.26 -2.37 20.38
N ASP A 78 -12.20 -1.60 20.15
CA ASP A 78 -12.28 -0.15 19.92
C ASP A 78 -13.20 0.16 18.73
N PRO A 79 -14.25 0.99 18.90
CA PRO A 79 -15.18 1.35 17.83
C PRO A 79 -14.56 2.17 16.70
N ASP A 80 -13.41 2.83 16.94
CA ASP A 80 -12.68 3.60 15.93
C ASP A 80 -11.76 2.73 15.07
N MET A 81 -11.72 1.43 15.35
CA MET A 81 -10.97 0.44 14.57
C MET A 81 -11.89 -0.64 14.00
N GLU A 82 -11.43 -1.27 12.92
CA GLU A 82 -12.07 -2.46 12.38
C GLU A 82 -11.39 -3.73 12.92
N GLU A 83 -12.18 -4.75 13.26
CA GLU A 83 -11.67 -6.05 13.70
C GLU A 83 -10.67 -6.64 12.68
N ARG A 84 -10.95 -6.42 11.39
CA ARG A 84 -10.11 -6.78 10.24
C ARG A 84 -9.52 -5.50 9.66
N SER A 85 -8.48 -5.01 10.32
CA SER A 85 -7.87 -3.74 9.99
C SER A 85 -7.30 -3.74 8.56
N SER A 86 -7.44 -2.63 7.86
CA SER A 86 -6.88 -2.45 6.52
C SER A 86 -6.56 -0.98 6.25
N ILE A 87 -5.65 -0.73 5.33
CA ILE A 87 -5.35 0.65 4.87
C ILE A 87 -6.60 1.34 4.31
N ALA A 88 -7.55 0.59 3.77
CA ALA A 88 -8.79 1.12 3.24
C ALA A 88 -9.65 1.81 4.31
N ASP A 89 -9.54 1.41 5.58
CA ASP A 89 -10.34 1.96 6.68
C ASP A 89 -10.08 3.44 6.90
N THR A 90 -8.85 3.88 6.63
CA THR A 90 -8.44 5.28 6.72
C THR A 90 -9.22 6.20 5.79
N PHE A 91 -9.71 5.69 4.66
CA PHE A 91 -10.56 6.44 3.73
C PHE A 91 -11.99 6.64 4.26
N PHE A 92 -12.39 5.84 5.23
CA PHE A 92 -13.69 5.90 5.90
C PHE A 92 -13.61 6.50 7.32
N GLY A 93 -12.47 7.13 7.66
CA GLY A 93 -12.29 7.84 8.92
C GLY A 93 -11.96 6.94 10.12
N LYS A 94 -11.58 5.67 9.88
CA LYS A 94 -11.14 4.75 10.93
C LYS A 94 -9.63 4.60 10.95
N ALA A 95 -9.08 4.19 12.08
CA ALA A 95 -7.66 3.86 12.20
C ALA A 95 -7.34 2.54 11.49
N ALA A 96 -6.14 2.45 10.92
CA ALA A 96 -5.60 1.22 10.37
C ALA A 96 -4.38 0.79 11.18
N LEU A 97 -4.37 -0.45 11.64
CA LEU A 97 -3.29 -1.03 12.41
C LEU A 97 -2.40 -1.90 11.52
N PRO A 98 -1.07 -1.74 11.58
CA PRO A 98 -0.14 -2.61 10.90
C PRO A 98 -0.11 -4.00 11.52
N TYR A 99 -0.16 -5.04 10.70
CA TYR A 99 0.00 -6.43 11.13
C TYR A 99 1.48 -6.79 11.26
N PRO A 100 1.88 -7.48 12.34
CA PRO A 100 3.22 -8.02 12.47
C PRO A 100 3.44 -9.15 11.46
N THR A 101 4.70 -9.33 11.02
CA THR A 101 5.10 -10.44 10.15
C THR A 101 6.11 -11.35 10.85
N TYR A 102 6.57 -12.40 10.14
CA TYR A 102 7.62 -13.27 10.66
C TYR A 102 9.00 -12.60 10.75
N ILE A 103 9.23 -11.48 10.04
CA ILE A 103 10.47 -10.70 10.12
C ILE A 103 10.34 -9.71 11.27
N ASP A 104 10.81 -10.14 12.43
CA ASP A 104 10.75 -9.37 13.66
C ASP A 104 11.97 -9.71 14.55
N PRO A 105 12.50 -8.75 15.33
CA PRO A 105 13.59 -9.00 16.28
C PRO A 105 13.32 -10.13 17.26
N ALA A 106 12.07 -10.37 17.66
CA ALA A 106 11.71 -11.49 18.50
C ALA A 106 11.98 -12.87 17.84
N ASN A 107 12.02 -12.91 16.52
CA ASN A 107 12.36 -14.09 15.72
C ASN A 107 13.83 -14.12 15.29
N GLY A 108 14.67 -13.23 15.82
CA GLY A 108 16.13 -13.19 15.59
C GLY A 108 16.57 -12.37 14.38
N PHE A 109 15.68 -11.60 13.76
CA PHE A 109 16.04 -10.66 12.70
C PHE A 109 16.58 -9.34 13.25
N LYS A 110 17.31 -8.57 12.44
CA LYS A 110 17.87 -7.27 12.86
C LYS A 110 16.82 -6.16 12.83
N GLY A 111 15.97 -6.17 11.82
CA GLY A 111 14.87 -5.23 11.63
C GLY A 111 13.52 -5.93 11.69
N ARG A 112 12.48 -5.22 11.31
CA ARG A 112 11.12 -5.77 11.25
C ARG A 112 10.40 -5.34 9.99
N VAL A 113 9.40 -6.14 9.60
CA VAL A 113 8.42 -5.79 8.58
C VAL A 113 7.03 -5.88 9.20
N GLU A 114 6.27 -4.81 9.08
CA GLU A 114 4.86 -4.77 9.41
C GLU A 114 4.07 -4.35 8.18
N VAL A 115 2.79 -4.74 8.09
CA VAL A 115 1.99 -4.55 6.89
C VAL A 115 0.64 -3.94 7.19
N LEU A 116 0.33 -2.80 6.56
CA LEU A 116 -1.04 -2.33 6.42
C LEU A 116 -1.69 -3.10 5.28
N LEU A 117 -2.57 -4.03 5.65
CA LEU A 117 -3.20 -4.93 4.69
C LEU A 117 -4.18 -4.19 3.78
N GLY A 118 -4.33 -4.68 2.55
CA GLY A 118 -5.42 -4.32 1.67
C GLY A 118 -6.73 -5.02 2.09
N HIS A 119 -7.85 -4.48 1.63
CA HIS A 119 -9.16 -5.13 1.73
C HIS A 119 -9.84 -5.02 0.36
N PRO A 120 -10.02 -6.13 -0.38
CA PRO A 120 -10.46 -6.10 -1.77
C PRO A 120 -11.72 -5.26 -2.00
N GLU A 121 -12.80 -5.56 -1.28
CA GLU A 121 -14.08 -4.87 -1.45
C GLU A 121 -14.02 -3.39 -1.06
N ARG A 122 -13.29 -3.05 0.01
CA ARG A 122 -13.18 -1.65 0.47
C ARG A 122 -12.30 -0.83 -0.47
N LEU A 123 -11.21 -1.39 -1.00
CA LEU A 123 -10.38 -0.73 -2.01
C LEU A 123 -11.15 -0.54 -3.32
N GLU A 124 -11.95 -1.52 -3.74
CA GLU A 124 -12.85 -1.38 -4.90
C GLU A 124 -13.90 -0.28 -4.67
N ARG A 125 -14.49 -0.24 -3.49
CA ARG A 125 -15.45 0.79 -3.11
C ARG A 125 -14.84 2.19 -3.15
N ILE A 126 -13.61 2.39 -2.66
CA ILE A 126 -12.89 3.66 -2.76
C ILE A 126 -12.74 4.05 -4.23
N ASN A 127 -12.32 3.12 -5.08
CA ASN A 127 -12.12 3.40 -6.48
C ASN A 127 -13.41 3.74 -7.24
N THR A 128 -14.56 3.22 -6.81
CA THR A 128 -15.86 3.49 -7.45
C THR A 128 -16.57 4.72 -6.89
N GLU A 129 -16.52 4.95 -5.59
CA GLU A 129 -17.21 6.07 -4.94
C GLU A 129 -16.49 7.41 -5.18
N PHE A 130 -15.16 7.40 -5.24
CA PHE A 130 -14.36 8.61 -5.39
C PHE A 130 -13.88 8.87 -6.83
N ASP A 131 -14.13 7.98 -7.76
CA ASP A 131 -13.96 8.21 -9.20
C ASP A 131 -15.26 8.81 -9.77
N ASN A 132 -15.55 10.07 -9.42
CA ASN A 132 -16.78 10.69 -9.88
C ASN A 132 -16.74 11.01 -11.39
N ALA A 133 -17.92 11.01 -12.01
CA ALA A 133 -18.13 11.17 -13.46
C ALA A 133 -17.56 12.45 -14.08
N SER A 134 -17.08 13.40 -13.29
CA SER A 134 -16.42 14.63 -13.74
C SER A 134 -14.90 14.53 -13.86
N GLY A 135 -14.30 13.37 -13.53
CA GLY A 135 -12.86 13.16 -13.56
C GLY A 135 -12.08 13.97 -12.51
N ARG A 136 -12.78 14.63 -11.60
CA ARG A 136 -12.19 15.28 -10.44
C ARG A 136 -12.26 14.31 -9.26
N ILE A 137 -11.11 13.79 -8.88
CA ILE A 137 -10.97 13.05 -7.63
C ILE A 137 -10.93 14.06 -6.51
N ASP A 138 -11.62 13.73 -5.43
CA ASP A 138 -11.58 14.54 -4.22
C ASP A 138 -10.14 14.67 -3.73
N SER A 139 -9.68 15.91 -3.55
CA SER A 139 -8.32 16.20 -3.08
C SER A 139 -8.03 15.56 -1.71
N GLU A 140 -9.06 15.35 -0.88
CA GLU A 140 -8.92 14.68 0.41
C GLU A 140 -8.55 13.20 0.24
N VAL A 141 -9.15 12.51 -0.74
CA VAL A 141 -8.83 11.11 -1.04
C VAL A 141 -7.40 10.96 -1.48
N ILE A 142 -6.93 11.84 -2.39
CA ILE A 142 -5.54 11.80 -2.86
C ILE A 142 -4.53 12.05 -1.73
N GLN A 143 -4.89 12.87 -0.73
CA GLN A 143 -4.00 13.16 0.39
C GLN A 143 -4.06 12.12 1.51
N ARG A 144 -5.03 11.20 1.48
CA ARG A 144 -5.32 10.31 2.61
C ARG A 144 -4.12 9.45 3.00
N ILE A 145 -3.47 8.80 2.04
CA ILE A 145 -2.28 7.97 2.31
C ILE A 145 -1.16 8.84 2.91
N GLY A 146 -0.89 9.99 2.33
CA GLY A 146 0.09 10.94 2.86
C GLY A 146 -0.22 11.33 4.30
N ASN A 147 -1.47 11.63 4.62
CA ASN A 147 -1.89 11.99 5.97
C ASN A 147 -1.67 10.86 6.99
N VAL A 148 -1.93 9.61 6.59
CA VAL A 148 -1.62 8.43 7.44
C VAL A 148 -0.13 8.32 7.70
N LEU A 149 0.69 8.42 6.66
CA LEU A 149 2.15 8.29 6.76
C LEU A 149 2.84 9.45 7.48
N HIS A 150 2.12 10.55 7.75
CA HIS A 150 2.60 11.69 8.55
C HIS A 150 2.24 11.58 10.03
N GLN A 151 1.43 10.62 10.43
CA GLN A 151 1.14 10.41 11.84
C GLN A 151 2.43 10.12 12.61
N GLU A 152 2.55 10.71 13.80
CA GLU A 152 3.74 10.61 14.64
C GLU A 152 4.14 9.16 14.89
N ALA A 153 3.17 8.29 15.16
CA ALA A 153 3.38 6.86 15.35
C ALA A 153 4.07 6.19 14.14
N ILE A 154 3.71 6.56 12.90
CA ILE A 154 4.36 6.00 11.70
C ILE A 154 5.77 6.56 11.54
N VAL A 155 5.94 7.87 11.73
CA VAL A 155 7.23 8.54 11.52
C VAL A 155 8.28 8.11 12.55
N GLU A 156 7.88 7.79 13.78
CA GLU A 156 8.77 7.37 14.85
C GLU A 156 9.08 5.87 14.82
N ASP A 157 8.13 5.07 14.32
CA ASP A 157 8.21 3.61 14.35
C ASP A 157 8.85 2.99 13.11
N TYR A 158 8.92 3.71 11.98
CA TYR A 158 9.45 3.15 10.73
C TYR A 158 10.56 3.98 10.12
N ASP A 159 11.50 3.28 9.47
CA ASP A 159 12.64 3.87 8.75
C ASP A 159 12.39 3.91 7.23
N LEU A 160 11.47 3.09 6.73
CA LEU A 160 11.10 2.99 5.31
C LEU A 160 9.63 2.57 5.17
N VAL A 161 8.92 3.21 4.25
CA VAL A 161 7.59 2.77 3.82
C VAL A 161 7.65 2.31 2.37
N ILE A 162 7.02 1.17 2.06
CA ILE A 162 6.88 0.63 0.69
C ILE A 162 5.41 0.53 0.35
N LEU A 163 4.99 1.22 -0.72
CA LEU A 163 3.62 1.17 -1.24
C LEU A 163 3.57 0.19 -2.42
N ASP A 164 2.89 -0.94 -2.24
CA ASP A 164 2.60 -1.89 -3.31
C ASP A 164 1.27 -1.53 -3.98
N THR A 165 1.28 -1.30 -5.30
CA THR A 165 0.12 -0.75 -6.01
C THR A 165 -0.43 -1.69 -7.07
N GLY A 166 -1.74 -1.59 -7.32
CA GLY A 166 -2.39 -2.24 -8.44
C GLY A 166 -2.02 -1.63 -9.81
N PRO A 167 -2.44 -2.28 -10.91
CA PRO A 167 -2.10 -1.85 -12.26
C PRO A 167 -2.95 -0.68 -12.79
N SER A 168 -3.98 -0.25 -12.09
CA SER A 168 -4.95 0.73 -12.56
C SER A 168 -4.67 2.14 -12.05
N ARG A 169 -4.87 3.16 -12.91
CA ARG A 169 -4.81 4.58 -12.53
C ARG A 169 -6.10 5.04 -11.83
N ASN A 170 -6.40 4.41 -10.74
CA ASN A 170 -7.56 4.71 -9.90
C ASN A 170 -7.24 5.73 -8.79
N PRO A 171 -8.22 6.19 -7.99
CA PRO A 171 -8.00 7.10 -6.87
C PRO A 171 -6.93 6.62 -5.88
N VAL A 172 -6.90 5.33 -5.54
CA VAL A 172 -5.92 4.75 -4.61
C VAL A 172 -4.50 4.82 -5.19
N PHE A 173 -4.32 4.53 -6.49
CA PHE A 173 -3.04 4.68 -7.17
C PHE A 173 -2.54 6.13 -7.14
N ARG A 174 -3.42 7.11 -7.37
CA ARG A 174 -3.06 8.52 -7.31
C ARG A 174 -2.68 8.95 -5.89
N ALA A 175 -3.39 8.44 -4.88
CA ALA A 175 -3.04 8.66 -3.48
C ALA A 175 -1.64 8.10 -3.14
N ALA A 176 -1.32 6.89 -3.62
CA ALA A 176 0.01 6.31 -3.47
C ALA A 176 1.11 7.16 -4.13
N LEU A 177 0.88 7.57 -5.38
CA LEU A 177 1.84 8.41 -6.12
C LEU A 177 2.06 9.76 -5.43
N ARG A 178 1.00 10.37 -4.90
CA ARG A 178 1.07 11.63 -4.17
C ARG A 178 1.83 11.53 -2.85
N ALA A 179 1.72 10.38 -2.18
CA ALA A 179 2.40 10.10 -0.93
C ALA A 179 3.88 9.72 -1.12
N ALA A 180 4.26 9.23 -2.28
CA ALA A 180 5.60 8.71 -2.54
C ALA A 180 6.67 9.83 -2.59
N THR A 181 7.82 9.58 -1.97
CA THR A 181 9.06 10.37 -2.15
C THR A 181 9.92 9.81 -3.28
N HIS A 182 9.82 8.51 -3.53
CA HIS A 182 10.56 7.78 -4.55
C HIS A 182 9.64 6.79 -5.26
N THR A 183 9.95 6.47 -6.51
CA THR A 183 9.20 5.49 -7.28
C THR A 183 10.12 4.44 -7.90
N VAL A 184 9.66 3.19 -7.89
CA VAL A 184 10.26 2.08 -8.63
C VAL A 184 9.26 1.61 -9.67
N ILE A 185 9.71 1.49 -10.92
CA ILE A 185 8.87 1.05 -12.04
C ILE A 185 9.45 -0.26 -12.57
N PRO A 186 9.04 -1.42 -12.05
CA PRO A 186 9.44 -2.72 -12.61
C PRO A 186 8.90 -2.85 -14.03
N PHE A 187 9.72 -3.34 -14.96
CA PHE A 187 9.28 -3.55 -16.34
C PHE A 187 9.96 -4.78 -16.94
N GLU A 188 9.24 -5.43 -17.85
CA GLU A 188 9.83 -6.46 -18.73
C GLU A 188 10.47 -5.76 -19.93
N PRO A 189 11.64 -6.21 -20.40
CA PRO A 189 12.37 -5.58 -21.51
C PRO A 189 11.72 -5.91 -22.86
N GLU A 190 10.50 -5.44 -23.06
CA GLU A 190 9.73 -5.53 -24.30
C GLU A 190 9.47 -4.15 -24.89
N GLU A 191 9.34 -4.05 -26.22
CA GLU A 191 9.12 -2.76 -26.91
C GLU A 191 7.86 -2.02 -26.41
N LYS A 192 6.78 -2.75 -26.10
CA LYS A 192 5.54 -2.19 -25.52
C LYS A 192 5.70 -1.65 -24.09
N SER A 193 6.68 -2.13 -23.36
CA SER A 193 6.94 -1.69 -21.98
C SER A 193 7.54 -0.29 -21.94
N LEU A 194 8.29 0.14 -22.97
CA LEU A 194 8.83 1.50 -23.07
C LEU A 194 7.71 2.55 -23.17
N GLN A 195 6.61 2.23 -23.86
CA GLN A 195 5.44 3.12 -23.92
C GLN A 195 4.78 3.26 -22.54
N GLY A 196 4.68 2.15 -21.80
CA GLY A 196 4.16 2.14 -20.42
C GLY A 196 5.03 2.98 -19.47
N ILE A 197 6.35 2.88 -19.56
CA ILE A 197 7.28 3.69 -18.77
C ILE A 197 7.10 5.17 -19.07
N ASN A 198 7.06 5.57 -20.35
CA ASN A 198 6.83 6.95 -20.73
C ASN A 198 5.49 7.50 -20.18
N ALA A 199 4.43 6.70 -20.24
CA ALA A 199 3.14 7.07 -19.67
C ALA A 199 3.20 7.22 -18.15
N MET A 200 4.00 6.42 -17.45
CA MET A 200 4.23 6.55 -16.00
C MET A 200 5.05 7.79 -15.67
N LEU A 201 6.13 8.06 -16.41
CA LEU A 201 6.94 9.26 -16.23
C LEU A 201 6.12 10.53 -16.47
N GLN A 202 5.26 10.54 -17.48
CA GLN A 202 4.32 11.66 -17.69
C GLN A 202 3.35 11.82 -16.54
N ALA A 203 2.82 10.71 -15.98
CA ALA A 203 1.95 10.76 -14.81
C ALA A 203 2.67 11.36 -13.59
N ILE A 204 3.92 10.99 -13.35
CA ILE A 204 4.73 11.48 -12.23
C ILE A 204 5.08 12.97 -12.40
N THR A 205 5.30 13.43 -13.63
CA THR A 205 5.76 14.80 -13.93
C THR A 205 4.64 15.78 -14.26
N SER A 206 3.41 15.31 -14.49
CA SER A 206 2.28 16.19 -14.79
C SER A 206 1.83 16.94 -13.53
N GLU A 207 1.66 18.26 -13.63
CA GLU A 207 1.21 19.12 -12.53
C GLU A 207 -0.25 18.87 -12.09
N ASN A 208 -0.94 17.91 -12.72
CA ASN A 208 -2.36 17.58 -12.50
C ASN A 208 -2.58 16.43 -11.51
N PHE A 209 -1.74 16.30 -10.49
CA PHE A 209 -1.92 15.40 -9.36
C PHE A 209 -2.26 16.15 -8.08
#